data_8547e4dd787cba331dc4aa7fa20b225b
#
_entry.id   8547e4dd787cba331dc4aa7fa20b225b
#
_cell.length_a   1.000
_cell.length_b   1.000
_cell.length_c   1.000
_cell.angle_alpha   90.00
_cell.angle_beta   90.00
_cell.angle_gamma   90.00
#
_symmetry.space_group_name_H-M   'P 1'
#
loop_
_entity.id
_entity.type
_entity.pdbx_description
1 polymer ?
#
loop_
_entity_poly.entity_id
_entity_poly.type
_entity_poly.pdbx_seq_one_letter_code
_entity_poly.pdbx_strand_id
1 'polypeptide(L)'
;MSKVIGIDLGTTNSCMAYMEDGKGIIIPNAEGNKTTPSVVAFTNDGKRLVGENAKRQAVTNPLNTVASIKREMGTAYRKNINGKDYSPQEISAMILQKLKIDAEAYLHEPVTEAVITVPAYFNDAQRQATKDAGRIAGLNVKRIINEPTAAALAYGLENSYGQKIMVFDLGGGTFDVSIIEIGNGVIEVLSTSGDNHLGGDDFNEIIAK
;
A
#
# COMPACT_ATOMS: atom_id res chain seq x y z
N MET A 1 -5.26 24.60 5.41
CA MET A 1 -6.02 23.32 5.29
C MET A 1 -5.00 22.21 5.24
N SER A 2 -5.17 21.11 5.96
CA SER A 2 -4.24 19.97 5.85
C SER A 2 -4.30 19.39 4.44
N LYS A 3 -3.15 18.98 3.88
CA LYS A 3 -3.13 18.33 2.56
C LYS A 3 -3.65 16.89 2.66
N VAL A 4 -4.38 16.48 1.62
CA VAL A 4 -4.77 15.09 1.39
C VAL A 4 -3.69 14.43 0.56
N ILE A 5 -3.17 13.29 0.98
CA ILE A 5 -2.22 12.50 0.20
C ILE A 5 -2.88 11.23 -0.34
N GLY A 6 -2.44 10.79 -1.52
CA GLY A 6 -2.72 9.46 -2.05
C GLY A 6 -1.63 8.51 -1.58
N ILE A 7 -2.03 7.32 -1.12
CA ILE A 7 -1.11 6.26 -0.71
C ILE A 7 -1.44 4.99 -1.47
N ASP A 8 -0.45 4.46 -2.16
CA ASP A 8 -0.45 3.07 -2.59
C ASP A 8 0.24 2.22 -1.52
N LEU A 9 -0.57 1.47 -0.77
CA LEU A 9 -0.10 0.56 0.27
C LEU A 9 0.16 -0.83 -0.36
N GLY A 10 1.29 -0.96 -1.05
CA GLY A 10 1.64 -2.19 -1.76
C GLY A 10 2.13 -3.31 -0.83
N THR A 11 2.09 -4.55 -1.31
CA THR A 11 2.56 -5.73 -0.56
C THR A 11 4.07 -5.66 -0.30
N THR A 12 4.84 -5.28 -1.33
CA THR A 12 6.31 -5.25 -1.27
C THR A 12 6.83 -3.84 -1.08
N ASN A 13 6.28 -2.86 -1.80
CA ASN A 13 6.65 -1.46 -1.72
C ASN A 13 5.39 -0.60 -1.66
N SER A 14 5.47 0.50 -0.91
CA SER A 14 4.43 1.52 -0.84
C SER A 14 4.94 2.82 -1.43
N CYS A 15 4.04 3.64 -1.96
CA CYS A 15 4.37 4.98 -2.40
C CYS A 15 3.29 6.00 -1.99
N MET A 16 3.62 7.28 -2.06
CA MET A 16 2.74 8.37 -1.71
C MET A 16 2.87 9.54 -2.67
N ALA A 17 1.77 10.25 -2.88
CA ALA A 17 1.70 11.40 -3.76
C ALA A 17 0.73 12.45 -3.22
N TYR A 18 0.85 13.67 -3.70
CA TYR A 18 -0.12 14.74 -3.49
C TYR A 18 -0.48 15.40 -4.81
N MET A 19 -1.58 16.14 -4.82
CA MET A 19 -1.99 16.90 -5.99
C MET A 19 -1.45 18.33 -5.90
N GLU A 20 -0.80 18.78 -6.98
CA GLU A 20 -0.32 20.15 -7.16
C GLU A 20 -0.68 20.60 -8.58
N ASP A 21 -1.42 21.68 -8.69
CA ASP A 21 -1.88 22.26 -9.98
C ASP A 21 -2.51 21.22 -10.92
N GLY A 22 -3.33 20.32 -10.35
CA GLY A 22 -4.01 19.27 -11.11
C GLY A 22 -3.13 18.09 -11.52
N LYS A 23 -1.88 18.03 -11.04
CA LYS A 23 -0.94 16.94 -11.32
C LYS A 23 -0.60 16.17 -10.04
N GLY A 24 -0.49 14.85 -10.16
CA GLY A 24 0.01 14.01 -9.10
C GLY A 24 1.53 14.11 -8.98
N ILE A 25 2.02 14.52 -7.83
CA ILE A 25 3.45 14.62 -7.53
C ILE A 25 3.82 13.54 -6.51
N ILE A 26 4.76 12.67 -6.88
CA ILE A 26 5.27 11.64 -5.97
C ILE A 26 6.10 12.31 -4.86
N ILE A 27 5.79 11.96 -3.63
CA ILE A 27 6.55 12.39 -2.45
C ILE A 27 7.67 11.37 -2.20
N PRO A 28 8.95 11.77 -2.24
CA PRO A 28 10.04 10.88 -1.86
C PRO A 28 10.00 10.61 -0.34
N ASN A 29 10.48 9.45 0.07
CA ASN A 29 10.69 9.15 1.48
C ASN A 29 11.94 9.90 2.04
N ALA A 30 12.18 9.79 3.35
CA ALA A 30 13.32 10.44 4.01
C ALA A 30 14.69 9.99 3.46
N GLU A 31 14.74 8.82 2.83
CA GLU A 31 15.92 8.27 2.16
C GLU A 31 16.09 8.77 0.70
N GLY A 32 15.15 9.59 0.20
CA GLY A 32 15.15 10.16 -1.16
C GLY A 32 14.56 9.22 -2.24
N ASN A 33 14.01 8.07 -1.86
CA ASN A 33 13.41 7.12 -2.79
C ASN A 33 11.94 7.42 -3.03
N LYS A 34 11.46 7.15 -4.25
CA LYS A 34 10.04 7.29 -4.62
C LYS A 34 9.13 6.19 -4.05
N THR A 35 9.71 5.11 -3.56
CA THR A 35 9.01 3.99 -2.93
C THR A 35 9.65 3.66 -1.59
N THR A 36 8.83 3.15 -0.67
CA THR A 36 9.25 2.68 0.65
C THR A 36 8.95 1.20 0.77
N PRO A 37 9.91 0.33 1.08
CA PRO A 37 9.63 -1.09 1.32
C PRO A 37 8.56 -1.28 2.40
N SER A 38 7.56 -2.10 2.11
CA SER A 38 6.47 -2.44 3.05
C SER A 38 6.95 -3.46 4.08
N VAL A 39 8.04 -3.13 4.78
CA VAL A 39 8.72 -3.99 5.76
C VAL A 39 8.80 -3.27 7.10
N VAL A 40 8.47 -3.99 8.16
CA VAL A 40 8.58 -3.54 9.56
C VAL A 40 9.48 -4.49 10.31
N ALA A 41 10.38 -3.98 11.13
CA ALA A 41 11.24 -4.78 11.98
C ALA A 41 11.35 -4.18 13.38
N PHE A 42 11.64 -5.06 14.33
CA PHE A 42 11.85 -4.70 15.73
C PHE A 42 13.25 -5.15 16.15
N THR A 43 14.03 -4.23 16.63
CA THR A 43 15.37 -4.51 17.14
C THR A 43 15.31 -5.12 18.54
N ASN A 44 16.41 -5.73 19.00
CA ASN A 44 16.48 -6.32 20.32
C ASN A 44 16.32 -5.30 21.48
N ASP A 45 16.65 -4.03 21.23
CA ASP A 45 16.42 -2.92 22.16
C ASP A 45 15.02 -2.31 22.05
N GLY A 46 14.11 -2.96 21.30
CA GLY A 46 12.70 -2.59 21.21
C GLY A 46 12.39 -1.45 20.24
N LYS A 47 13.37 -0.97 19.47
CA LYS A 47 13.12 0.06 18.45
C LYS A 47 12.39 -0.54 17.25
N ARG A 48 11.45 0.22 16.71
CA ARG A 48 10.76 -0.11 15.48
C ARG A 48 11.49 0.53 14.30
N LEU A 49 11.77 -0.28 13.29
CA LEU A 49 12.28 0.13 11.99
C LEU A 49 11.22 -0.09 10.93
N VAL A 50 11.14 0.79 9.94
CA VAL A 50 10.18 0.66 8.82
C VAL A 50 10.91 1.04 7.52
N GLY A 51 10.52 0.39 6.43
CA GLY A 51 11.06 0.67 5.11
C GLY A 51 12.44 0.06 4.90
N GLU A 52 13.33 0.82 4.29
CA GLU A 52 14.66 0.37 3.88
C GLU A 52 15.49 -0.16 5.04
N ASN A 53 15.45 0.53 6.19
CA ASN A 53 16.19 0.11 7.37
C ASN A 53 15.69 -1.22 7.95
N ALA A 54 14.38 -1.49 7.87
CA ALA A 54 13.80 -2.77 8.24
C ALA A 54 14.21 -3.87 7.24
N LYS A 55 14.17 -3.58 5.95
CA LYS A 55 14.52 -4.52 4.88
C LYS A 55 15.99 -4.95 4.96
N ARG A 56 16.92 -4.02 5.21
CA ARG A 56 18.35 -4.31 5.29
C ARG A 56 18.72 -5.33 6.36
N GLN A 57 18.02 -5.33 7.48
CA GLN A 57 18.29 -6.26 8.59
C GLN A 57 17.47 -7.56 8.52
N ALA A 58 16.62 -7.75 7.52
CA ALA A 58 15.72 -8.91 7.45
C ALA A 58 16.45 -10.25 7.49
N VAL A 59 17.62 -10.34 6.86
CA VAL A 59 18.44 -11.57 6.84
C VAL A 59 19.03 -11.88 8.25
N THR A 60 19.43 -10.87 8.99
CA THR A 60 20.06 -11.04 10.32
C THR A 60 19.05 -11.07 11.46
N ASN A 61 17.81 -10.65 11.23
CA ASN A 61 16.74 -10.60 12.23
C ASN A 61 15.38 -11.04 11.64
N PRO A 62 15.29 -12.26 11.06
CA PRO A 62 14.10 -12.67 10.32
C PRO A 62 12.87 -12.88 11.23
N LEU A 63 13.07 -13.31 12.50
CA LEU A 63 11.96 -13.56 13.41
C LEU A 63 11.21 -12.29 13.82
N ASN A 64 11.91 -11.16 13.92
CA ASN A 64 11.34 -9.88 14.33
C ASN A 64 11.16 -8.93 13.13
N THR A 65 11.24 -9.44 11.89
CA THR A 65 10.99 -8.70 10.66
C THR A 65 9.74 -9.22 9.98
N VAL A 66 8.87 -8.31 9.56
CA VAL A 66 7.60 -8.61 8.90
C VAL A 66 7.61 -7.97 7.53
N ALA A 67 7.47 -8.80 6.50
CA ALA A 67 7.24 -8.40 5.12
C ALA A 67 5.90 -8.96 4.63
N SER A 68 5.40 -8.48 3.51
CA SER A 68 4.22 -8.99 2.79
C SER A 68 2.94 -9.10 3.65
N ILE A 69 2.83 -8.28 4.71
CA ILE A 69 1.71 -8.33 5.66
C ILE A 69 0.36 -8.02 5.01
N LYS A 70 0.33 -7.35 3.86
CA LYS A 70 -0.89 -7.05 3.11
C LYS A 70 -1.66 -8.31 2.72
N ARG A 71 -0.97 -9.45 2.53
CA ARG A 71 -1.58 -10.75 2.24
C ARG A 71 -2.50 -11.24 3.36
N GLU A 72 -2.22 -10.82 4.60
CA GLU A 72 -2.96 -11.20 5.80
C GLU A 72 -4.08 -10.22 6.18
N MET A 73 -4.28 -9.15 5.41
CA MET A 73 -5.31 -8.16 5.70
C MET A 73 -6.71 -8.79 5.71
N GLY A 74 -7.50 -8.43 6.72
CA GLY A 74 -8.85 -8.95 6.90
C GLY A 74 -8.93 -10.34 7.50
N THR A 75 -7.80 -10.97 7.87
CA THR A 75 -7.74 -12.29 8.53
C THR A 75 -7.54 -12.16 10.05
N ALA A 76 -7.64 -13.30 10.74
CA ALA A 76 -7.33 -13.40 12.18
C ALA A 76 -5.82 -13.58 12.48
N TYR A 77 -4.97 -13.45 11.47
CA TYR A 77 -3.52 -13.60 11.62
C TYR A 77 -2.96 -12.70 12.73
N ARG A 78 -1.98 -13.24 13.48
CA ARG A 78 -1.22 -12.50 14.48
C ARG A 78 0.25 -12.84 14.33
N LYS A 79 1.09 -11.83 14.31
CA LYS A 79 2.54 -11.99 14.37
C LYS A 79 3.02 -11.73 15.79
N ASN A 80 3.55 -12.77 16.45
CA ASN A 80 4.21 -12.58 17.74
C ASN A 80 5.61 -12.01 17.52
N ILE A 81 5.92 -10.90 18.19
CA ILE A 81 7.22 -10.25 18.16
C ILE A 81 7.56 -9.84 19.60
N ASN A 82 8.63 -10.40 20.14
CA ASN A 82 9.08 -10.12 21.51
C ASN A 82 7.96 -10.30 22.56
N GLY A 83 7.11 -11.32 22.41
CA GLY A 83 6.01 -11.64 23.32
C GLY A 83 4.75 -10.78 23.17
N LYS A 84 4.71 -9.88 22.17
CA LYS A 84 3.52 -9.11 21.83
C LYS A 84 2.97 -9.53 20.46
N ASP A 85 1.66 -9.75 20.41
CA ASP A 85 0.96 -10.09 19.17
C ASP A 85 0.52 -8.82 18.42
N TYR A 86 0.83 -8.78 17.14
CA TYR A 86 0.46 -7.70 16.23
C TYR A 86 -0.49 -8.21 15.14
N SER A 87 -1.56 -7.49 14.92
CA SER A 87 -2.47 -7.72 13.79
C SER A 87 -1.89 -7.18 12.48
N PRO A 88 -2.38 -7.65 11.32
CA PRO A 88 -2.01 -7.07 10.02
C PRO A 88 -2.27 -5.56 9.94
N GLN A 89 -3.36 -5.09 10.54
CA GLN A 89 -3.72 -3.69 10.58
C GLN A 89 -2.68 -2.86 11.37
N GLU A 90 -2.21 -3.36 12.52
CA GLU A 90 -1.19 -2.67 13.33
C GLU A 90 0.15 -2.59 12.60
N ILE A 91 0.58 -3.67 11.94
CA ILE A 91 1.82 -3.67 11.15
C ILE A 91 1.68 -2.73 9.94
N SER A 92 0.57 -2.79 9.21
CA SER A 92 0.31 -1.87 8.09
C SER A 92 0.23 -0.42 8.54
N ALA A 93 -0.33 -0.16 9.72
CA ALA A 93 -0.37 1.18 10.30
C ALA A 93 1.03 1.75 10.57
N MET A 94 2.02 0.91 10.92
CA MET A 94 3.40 1.34 11.10
C MET A 94 4.03 1.82 9.78
N ILE A 95 3.70 1.14 8.67
CA ILE A 95 4.12 1.56 7.33
C ILE A 95 3.46 2.91 6.99
N LEU A 96 2.14 3.02 7.19
CA LEU A 96 1.41 4.25 6.94
C LEU A 96 1.89 5.43 7.80
N GLN A 97 2.28 5.18 9.06
CA GLN A 97 2.88 6.21 9.93
C GLN A 97 4.22 6.71 9.38
N LYS A 98 5.08 5.81 8.86
CA LYS A 98 6.34 6.21 8.22
C LYS A 98 6.05 7.10 7.00
N LEU A 99 5.14 6.68 6.11
CA LEU A 99 4.76 7.47 4.94
C LEU A 99 4.19 8.83 5.34
N LYS A 100 3.34 8.88 6.37
CA LYS A 100 2.80 10.14 6.90
C LYS A 100 3.91 11.08 7.38
N ILE A 101 4.84 10.58 8.19
CA ILE A 101 5.96 11.37 8.73
C ILE A 101 6.84 11.90 7.59
N ASP A 102 7.15 11.08 6.60
CA ASP A 102 7.94 11.48 5.45
C ASP A 102 7.20 12.53 4.61
N ALA A 103 5.90 12.37 4.43
CA ALA A 103 5.06 13.36 3.72
C ALA A 103 5.03 14.70 4.45
N GLU A 104 4.84 14.69 5.77
CA GLU A 104 4.85 15.90 6.60
C GLU A 104 6.21 16.62 6.54
N ALA A 105 7.30 15.85 6.54
CA ALA A 105 8.66 16.42 6.41
C ALA A 105 8.89 17.05 5.03
N TYR A 106 8.40 16.43 3.97
CA TYR A 106 8.53 16.93 2.59
C TYR A 106 7.65 18.15 2.33
N LEU A 107 6.39 18.10 2.78
CA LEU A 107 5.39 19.16 2.54
C LEU A 107 5.53 20.35 3.51
N HIS A 108 6.28 20.19 4.61
CA HIS A 108 6.41 21.17 5.70
C HIS A 108 5.08 21.55 6.34
N GLU A 109 4.10 20.64 6.31
CA GLU A 109 2.77 20.84 6.89
C GLU A 109 2.16 19.51 7.39
N PRO A 110 1.18 19.55 8.33
CA PRO A 110 0.52 18.36 8.83
C PRO A 110 -0.25 17.62 7.73
N VAL A 111 -0.15 16.29 7.74
CA VAL A 111 -0.92 15.39 6.88
C VAL A 111 -1.88 14.59 7.75
N THR A 112 -3.16 14.90 7.69
CA THR A 112 -4.19 14.27 8.51
C THR A 112 -5.17 13.42 7.71
N GLU A 113 -5.16 13.53 6.38
CA GLU A 113 -6.12 12.88 5.50
C GLU A 113 -5.41 12.11 4.38
N ALA A 114 -5.97 10.96 4.01
CA ALA A 114 -5.45 10.15 2.91
C ALA A 114 -6.55 9.48 2.09
N VAL A 115 -6.22 9.21 0.83
CA VAL A 115 -6.88 8.22 -0.03
C VAL A 115 -5.92 7.05 -0.15
N ILE A 116 -6.39 5.82 0.11
CA ILE A 116 -5.53 4.63 0.08
C ILE A 116 -6.04 3.67 -0.98
N THR A 117 -5.13 3.07 -1.77
CA THR A 117 -5.48 2.08 -2.77
C THR A 117 -5.53 0.66 -2.21
N VAL A 118 -6.35 -0.17 -2.81
CA VAL A 118 -6.45 -1.61 -2.53
C VAL A 118 -6.63 -2.38 -3.84
N PRO A 119 -6.23 -3.66 -3.92
CA PRO A 119 -6.56 -4.53 -5.03
C PRO A 119 -8.06 -4.53 -5.31
N ALA A 120 -8.46 -4.62 -6.58
CA ALA A 120 -9.88 -4.68 -6.93
C ALA A 120 -10.54 -5.96 -6.41
N TYR A 121 -9.76 -7.03 -6.25
CA TYR A 121 -10.20 -8.33 -5.75
C TYR A 121 -10.35 -8.39 -4.20
N PHE A 122 -9.96 -7.33 -3.47
CA PHE A 122 -10.16 -7.26 -2.01
C PHE A 122 -11.64 -7.28 -1.64
N ASN A 123 -11.99 -8.14 -0.69
CA ASN A 123 -13.32 -8.18 -0.09
C ASN A 123 -13.51 -7.04 0.95
N ASP A 124 -14.74 -6.92 1.47
CA ASP A 124 -15.09 -5.85 2.41
C ASP A 124 -14.28 -5.91 3.71
N ALA A 125 -13.96 -7.11 4.22
CA ALA A 125 -13.16 -7.27 5.43
C ALA A 125 -11.72 -6.74 5.22
N GLN A 126 -11.11 -7.00 4.06
CA GLN A 126 -9.77 -6.51 3.70
C GLN A 126 -9.77 -4.99 3.50
N ARG A 127 -10.81 -4.45 2.85
CA ARG A 127 -11.00 -2.99 2.68
C ARG A 127 -11.17 -2.29 4.02
N GLN A 128 -11.99 -2.84 4.90
CA GLN A 128 -12.19 -2.30 6.24
C GLN A 128 -10.90 -2.36 7.06
N ALA A 129 -10.17 -3.48 7.01
CA ALA A 129 -8.88 -3.62 7.68
C ALA A 129 -7.86 -2.58 7.20
N THR A 130 -7.83 -2.26 5.89
CA THR A 130 -6.97 -1.20 5.33
C THR A 130 -7.37 0.18 5.86
N LYS A 131 -8.68 0.45 5.95
CA LYS A 131 -9.20 1.69 6.52
C LYS A 131 -8.84 1.83 8.01
N ASP A 132 -8.94 0.73 8.75
CA ASP A 132 -8.58 0.69 10.18
C ASP A 132 -7.07 0.90 10.38
N ALA A 133 -6.21 0.32 9.52
CA ALA A 133 -4.78 0.59 9.53
C ALA A 133 -4.47 2.08 9.35
N GLY A 134 -5.17 2.75 8.42
CA GLY A 134 -5.06 4.20 8.24
C GLY A 134 -5.45 4.97 9.49
N ARG A 135 -6.55 4.59 10.14
CA ARG A 135 -7.00 5.22 11.41
C ARG A 135 -5.99 5.02 12.53
N ILE A 136 -5.44 3.81 12.70
CA ILE A 136 -4.39 3.51 13.68
C ILE A 136 -3.13 4.35 13.41
N ALA A 137 -2.82 4.62 12.13
CA ALA A 137 -1.72 5.50 11.73
C ALA A 137 -1.98 6.99 11.99
N GLY A 138 -3.17 7.36 12.44
CA GLY A 138 -3.56 8.76 12.66
C GLY A 138 -3.92 9.50 11.37
N LEU A 139 -4.46 8.76 10.38
CA LEU A 139 -4.98 9.30 9.13
C LEU A 139 -6.50 9.16 9.08
N ASN A 140 -7.19 10.23 8.69
CA ASN A 140 -8.58 10.18 8.28
C ASN A 140 -8.64 9.66 6.83
N VAL A 141 -9.00 8.38 6.65
CA VAL A 141 -9.09 7.77 5.32
C VAL A 141 -10.37 8.22 4.65
N LYS A 142 -10.24 9.17 3.72
CA LYS A 142 -11.37 9.77 2.98
C LYS A 142 -12.03 8.75 2.05
N ARG A 143 -11.20 7.96 1.35
CA ARG A 143 -11.66 6.92 0.43
C ARG A 143 -10.66 5.78 0.37
N ILE A 144 -11.20 4.59 0.11
CA ILE A 144 -10.47 3.44 -0.42
C ILE A 144 -10.84 3.36 -1.90
N ILE A 145 -9.86 3.29 -2.79
CA ILE A 145 -10.06 3.15 -4.23
C ILE A 145 -9.34 1.91 -4.75
N ASN A 146 -9.82 1.35 -5.86
CA ASN A 146 -9.20 0.19 -6.47
C ASN A 146 -7.90 0.59 -7.19
N GLU A 147 -6.84 -0.20 -7.02
CA GLU A 147 -5.54 0.00 -7.67
C GLU A 147 -5.67 0.15 -9.20
N PRO A 148 -6.42 -0.71 -9.92
CA PRO A 148 -6.59 -0.55 -11.35
C PRO A 148 -7.32 0.75 -11.74
N THR A 149 -8.25 1.23 -10.91
CA THR A 149 -8.91 2.53 -11.12
C THR A 149 -7.93 3.68 -10.95
N ALA A 150 -7.09 3.62 -9.90
CA ALA A 150 -6.06 4.61 -9.65
C ALA A 150 -5.02 4.65 -10.78
N ALA A 151 -4.62 3.47 -11.30
CA ALA A 151 -3.71 3.36 -12.43
C ALA A 151 -4.30 3.99 -13.70
N ALA A 152 -5.57 3.73 -14.01
CA ALA A 152 -6.27 4.33 -15.15
C ALA A 152 -6.33 5.86 -15.06
N LEU A 153 -6.64 6.39 -13.87
CA LEU A 153 -6.64 7.85 -13.61
C LEU A 153 -5.24 8.44 -13.78
N ALA A 154 -4.21 7.81 -13.20
CA ALA A 154 -2.83 8.29 -13.31
C ALA A 154 -2.31 8.30 -14.76
N TYR A 155 -2.85 7.42 -15.60
CA TYR A 155 -2.52 7.37 -17.04
C TYR A 155 -3.25 8.42 -17.88
N GLY A 156 -4.17 9.20 -17.27
CA GLY A 156 -4.92 10.26 -17.95
C GLY A 156 -6.07 9.72 -18.83
N LEU A 157 -6.57 8.54 -18.49
CA LEU A 157 -7.63 7.88 -19.28
C LEU A 157 -9.03 8.39 -18.94
N GLU A 158 -9.20 9.26 -17.94
CA GLU A 158 -10.49 9.84 -17.56
C GLU A 158 -11.18 10.64 -18.68
N ASN A 159 -10.38 11.15 -19.63
CA ASN A 159 -10.88 11.89 -20.79
C ASN A 159 -11.15 11.01 -22.03
N SER A 160 -10.94 9.70 -21.90
CA SER A 160 -11.19 8.75 -22.99
C SER A 160 -12.67 8.36 -23.05
N TYR A 161 -13.24 8.29 -24.25
CA TYR A 161 -14.65 7.95 -24.44
C TYR A 161 -14.81 6.49 -24.90
N GLY A 162 -15.65 5.74 -24.20
CA GLY A 162 -16.10 4.42 -24.66
C GLY A 162 -15.00 3.37 -24.80
N GLN A 163 -13.96 3.44 -23.99
CA GLN A 163 -12.86 2.48 -24.03
C GLN A 163 -13.01 1.40 -22.97
N LYS A 164 -12.75 0.16 -23.37
CA LYS A 164 -12.51 -0.94 -22.44
C LYS A 164 -11.03 -1.24 -22.42
N ILE A 165 -10.46 -1.25 -21.24
CA ILE A 165 -9.04 -1.53 -21.02
C ILE A 165 -8.89 -2.72 -20.09
N MET A 166 -7.80 -3.45 -20.26
CA MET A 166 -7.36 -4.44 -19.29
C MET A 166 -6.19 -3.89 -18.50
N VAL A 167 -6.31 -3.90 -17.19
CA VAL A 167 -5.19 -3.65 -16.27
C VAL A 167 -4.69 -4.99 -15.78
N PHE A 168 -3.41 -5.25 -16.03
CA PHE A 168 -2.70 -6.46 -15.60
C PHE A 168 -1.69 -6.03 -14.54
N ASP A 169 -1.97 -6.35 -13.28
CA ASP A 169 -1.18 -5.96 -12.13
C ASP A 169 -0.56 -7.20 -11.48
N LEU A 170 0.73 -7.43 -11.74
CA LEU A 170 1.53 -8.47 -11.11
C LEU A 170 2.52 -7.82 -10.15
N GLY A 171 2.15 -7.78 -8.88
CA GLY A 171 2.98 -7.25 -7.81
C GLY A 171 3.94 -8.27 -7.21
N GLY A 172 4.54 -7.92 -6.08
CA GLY A 172 5.39 -8.86 -5.34
C GLY A 172 4.60 -9.93 -4.58
N GLY A 173 3.36 -9.63 -4.19
CA GLY A 173 2.55 -10.51 -3.34
C GLY A 173 1.16 -10.82 -3.83
N THR A 174 0.63 -10.06 -4.78
CA THR A 174 -0.70 -10.24 -5.34
C THR A 174 -0.64 -10.12 -6.86
N PHE A 175 -1.57 -10.80 -7.51
CA PHE A 175 -1.81 -10.73 -8.94
C PHE A 175 -3.27 -10.37 -9.20
N ASP A 176 -3.52 -9.30 -9.94
CA ASP A 176 -4.85 -8.84 -10.29
C ASP A 176 -4.95 -8.56 -11.79
N VAL A 177 -6.03 -9.00 -12.41
CA VAL A 177 -6.43 -8.63 -13.77
C VAL A 177 -7.82 -8.01 -13.71
N SER A 178 -7.96 -6.79 -14.20
CA SER A 178 -9.24 -6.08 -14.19
C SER A 178 -9.59 -5.57 -15.59
N ILE A 179 -10.86 -5.74 -15.97
CA ILE A 179 -11.44 -5.10 -17.14
C ILE A 179 -12.18 -3.86 -16.66
N ILE A 180 -11.80 -2.71 -17.20
CA ILE A 180 -12.34 -1.40 -16.83
C ILE A 180 -12.99 -0.78 -18.07
N GLU A 181 -14.16 -0.22 -17.89
CA GLU A 181 -14.82 0.66 -18.88
C GLU A 181 -14.66 2.11 -18.47
N ILE A 182 -14.27 2.93 -19.42
CA ILE A 182 -14.10 4.37 -19.25
C ILE A 182 -15.07 5.06 -20.19
N GLY A 183 -15.96 5.87 -19.63
CA GLY A 183 -16.93 6.61 -20.43
C GLY A 183 -17.61 7.70 -19.62
N ASN A 184 -17.90 8.84 -20.25
CA ASN A 184 -18.63 9.97 -19.66
C ASN A 184 -18.06 10.47 -18.32
N GLY A 185 -16.74 10.43 -18.15
CA GLY A 185 -16.08 10.83 -16.89
C GLY A 185 -16.22 9.80 -15.74
N VAL A 186 -16.72 8.59 -16.03
CA VAL A 186 -16.85 7.49 -15.09
C VAL A 186 -15.86 6.38 -15.45
N ILE A 187 -15.22 5.82 -14.43
CA ILE A 187 -14.37 4.65 -14.54
C ILE A 187 -15.04 3.53 -13.75
N GLU A 188 -15.44 2.47 -14.44
CA GLU A 188 -16.15 1.33 -13.87
C GLU A 188 -15.33 0.05 -14.03
N VAL A 189 -15.16 -0.70 -12.95
CA VAL A 189 -14.55 -2.05 -12.99
C VAL A 189 -15.65 -3.04 -13.37
N LEU A 190 -15.63 -3.53 -14.60
CA LEU A 190 -16.61 -4.48 -15.11
C LEU A 190 -16.39 -5.90 -14.58
N SER A 191 -15.13 -6.29 -14.45
CA SER A 191 -14.74 -7.63 -14.02
C SER A 191 -13.34 -7.57 -13.42
N THR A 192 -13.09 -8.39 -12.41
CA THR A 192 -11.77 -8.60 -11.84
C THR A 192 -11.58 -10.07 -11.51
N SER A 193 -10.35 -10.53 -11.64
CA SER A 193 -9.89 -11.85 -11.23
C SER A 193 -8.46 -11.73 -10.76
N GLY A 194 -8.02 -12.66 -9.92
CA GLY A 194 -6.65 -12.60 -9.43
C GLY A 194 -6.38 -13.63 -8.34
N ASP A 195 -5.19 -13.52 -7.77
CA ASP A 195 -4.76 -14.33 -6.64
C ASP A 195 -4.02 -13.44 -5.63
N ASN A 196 -4.53 -13.36 -4.42
CA ASN A 196 -3.97 -12.56 -3.34
C ASN A 196 -2.68 -13.17 -2.73
N HIS A 197 -2.28 -14.36 -3.20
CA HIS A 197 -1.10 -15.10 -2.75
C HIS A 197 -0.17 -15.50 -3.91
N LEU A 198 -0.23 -14.77 -5.03
CA LEU A 198 0.65 -14.97 -6.18
C LEU A 198 1.38 -13.67 -6.51
N GLY A 199 2.70 -13.72 -6.60
CA GLY A 199 3.51 -12.57 -6.98
C GLY A 199 5.00 -12.89 -7.04
N GLY A 200 5.82 -11.86 -7.19
CA GLY A 200 7.28 -12.00 -7.29
C GLY A 200 7.92 -12.71 -6.10
N ASP A 201 7.36 -12.58 -4.90
CA ASP A 201 7.88 -13.26 -3.70
C ASP A 201 7.76 -14.77 -3.84
N ASP A 202 6.67 -15.28 -4.43
CA ASP A 202 6.45 -16.72 -4.65
C ASP A 202 7.40 -17.28 -5.72
N PHE A 203 7.67 -16.48 -6.76
CA PHE A 203 8.68 -16.86 -7.78
C PHE A 203 10.08 -16.93 -7.18
N ASN A 204 10.43 -15.99 -6.30
CA ASN A 204 11.71 -16.00 -5.59
C ASN A 204 11.86 -17.23 -4.69
N GLU A 205 10.80 -17.64 -4.00
CA GLU A 205 10.81 -18.85 -3.17
C GLU A 205 11.04 -20.12 -3.99
N ILE A 206 10.47 -20.22 -5.19
CA ILE A 206 10.66 -21.36 -6.09
C ILE A 206 12.12 -21.45 -6.55
N ILE A 207 12.74 -20.30 -6.86
CA ILE A 207 14.13 -20.24 -7.31
C ILE A 207 15.11 -20.54 -6.15
N ALA A 208 14.75 -20.19 -4.91
CA ALA A 208 15.59 -20.38 -3.73
C ALA A 208 15.60 -21.82 -3.17
N LYS A 209 14.69 -22.68 -3.62
CA LYS A 209 14.60 -24.11 -3.27
C LYS A 209 15.45 -24.97 -4.19
#